data_d50c646fb6d22d4ae2b65ce605f727af
#
_entry.id   d50c646fb6d22d4ae2b65ce605f727af
#
_cell.length_a   1.000
_cell.length_b   1.000
_cell.length_c   1.000
_cell.angle_alpha   90.00
_cell.angle_beta   90.00
_cell.angle_gamma   90.00
#
_symmetry.space_group_name_H-M   'P 1'
#
loop_
_entity.id
_entity.type
_entity.pdbx_description
1 polymer ?
#
loop_
_entity_poly.entity_id
_entity_poly.type
_entity_poly.pdbx_seq_one_letter_code
_entity_poly.pdbx_strand_id
1 'polypeptide(L)'
;MPIRRHPLLFELSAWPWLDRLSRKAGRLITLGNVPEDAWDAYAAQGFDVVYLMGVWQRSAIGRELARGLPDLRAEYDRVLPGWTPDDVPGSPYSISEYVPDERMGAWAGLDSARAALHSRGMQLMVDFVPNHTAFDHSWTRSHPERYVLASEEAMRQRPDAFRRVDSAIIACGRDPYFAPWTDVAQLNYFNPDTRTAMLDVLRTISTHADGVRCDMAMLVLNEVFERTWRPVLKGEWPALPAEFWPDATREVDELLYVAEAYWDLEWTLQRQGFDFTYDKRLLDRLREGGATEVRSHLQADPAFSERLARFIENHDESRSAAELGNRLPAAATMVATLPGMRFFFDGQMDGARRRSPVQLGRWPDEPASLVTRELYHRLFELTRADVFHNGAWHLLRIVSAGNESHSHLIAWQWTLGAHRFVIVVNLGNGTSDGHVELSNLPAGSGLTFVDRLTGERYEWDRRNLEAMGLYVRLEAGQSHVLTMEVSAIPRV
;
A
#
# COMPACT_ATOMS: atom_id res chain seq x y z
N MET A 1 -10.81 -1.50 17.77
CA MET A 1 -10.32 -2.86 18.14
C MET A 1 -8.83 -2.92 17.80
N PRO A 2 -7.97 -3.59 18.60
CA PRO A 2 -6.57 -3.72 18.23
C PRO A 2 -6.46 -4.49 16.90
N ILE A 3 -5.61 -4.00 16.00
CA ILE A 3 -5.33 -4.67 14.74
C ILE A 3 -4.47 -5.92 14.98
N ARG A 4 -4.69 -6.97 14.19
CA ARG A 4 -3.86 -8.18 14.24
C ARG A 4 -2.41 -7.85 13.85
N ARG A 5 -1.46 -8.59 14.41
CA ARG A 5 -0.08 -8.56 13.90
C ARG A 5 -0.06 -9.05 12.45
N HIS A 6 0.71 -8.42 11.59
CA HIS A 6 0.76 -8.70 10.14
C HIS A 6 -0.62 -8.65 9.47
N PRO A 7 -1.31 -7.51 9.52
CA PRO A 7 -2.68 -7.37 9.02
C PRO A 7 -2.74 -7.42 7.49
N LEU A 8 -3.93 -7.73 6.97
CA LEU A 8 -4.27 -7.59 5.56
C LEU A 8 -5.01 -6.27 5.34
N LEU A 9 -4.49 -5.43 4.45
CA LEU A 9 -5.11 -4.19 4.02
C LEU A 9 -5.60 -4.32 2.59
N PHE A 10 -6.83 -3.87 2.35
CA PHE A 10 -7.40 -3.76 1.01
C PHE A 10 -7.67 -2.30 0.66
N GLU A 11 -7.03 -1.81 -0.40
CA GLU A 11 -7.23 -0.47 -0.92
C GLU A 11 -8.32 -0.44 -1.97
N LEU A 12 -9.25 0.50 -1.82
CA LEU A 12 -10.31 0.84 -2.77
C LEU A 12 -10.17 2.29 -3.22
N SER A 13 -10.10 2.54 -4.51
CA SER A 13 -10.34 3.87 -5.05
C SER A 13 -11.83 4.17 -4.90
N ALA A 14 -12.22 4.97 -3.90
CA ALA A 14 -13.60 5.11 -3.45
C ALA A 14 -14.56 5.54 -4.58
N TRP A 15 -14.15 6.51 -5.40
CA TRP A 15 -15.01 7.02 -6.48
C TRP A 15 -15.29 5.99 -7.57
N PRO A 16 -14.28 5.34 -8.21
CA PRO A 16 -14.53 4.29 -9.21
C PRO A 16 -15.23 3.06 -8.63
N TRP A 17 -14.94 2.70 -7.38
CA TRP A 17 -15.60 1.58 -6.72
C TRP A 17 -17.11 1.83 -6.54
N LEU A 18 -17.50 3.00 -6.04
CA LEU A 18 -18.90 3.38 -5.89
C LEU A 18 -19.62 3.55 -7.24
N ASP A 19 -18.90 4.01 -8.28
CA ASP A 19 -19.43 4.06 -9.64
C ASP A 19 -19.76 2.65 -10.14
N ARG A 20 -18.81 1.70 -9.99
CA ARG A 20 -19.01 0.29 -10.37
C ARG A 20 -20.19 -0.34 -9.65
N LEU A 21 -20.32 -0.12 -8.34
CA LEU A 21 -21.47 -0.59 -7.57
C LEU A 21 -22.77 0.05 -8.03
N SER A 22 -22.77 1.36 -8.33
CA SER A 22 -23.94 2.09 -8.81
C SER A 22 -24.41 1.56 -10.16
N ARG A 23 -23.49 1.32 -11.10
CA ARG A 23 -23.82 0.73 -12.41
C ARG A 23 -24.40 -0.66 -12.26
N LYS A 24 -23.81 -1.51 -11.39
CA LYS A 24 -24.29 -2.85 -11.11
C LYS A 24 -25.70 -2.84 -10.48
N ALA A 25 -25.95 -1.89 -9.57
CA ALA A 25 -27.23 -1.78 -8.86
C ALA A 25 -28.32 -1.05 -9.64
N GLY A 26 -28.00 -0.33 -10.73
CA GLY A 26 -28.92 0.52 -11.47
C GLY A 26 -29.44 1.72 -10.65
N ARG A 27 -28.75 2.10 -9.55
CA ARG A 27 -29.08 3.24 -8.69
C ARG A 27 -27.80 3.83 -8.09
N LEU A 28 -27.89 5.06 -7.60
CA LEU A 28 -26.76 5.70 -6.92
C LEU A 28 -26.41 4.94 -5.63
N ILE A 29 -25.14 4.51 -5.55
CA ILE A 29 -24.53 3.97 -4.36
C ILE A 29 -23.55 5.01 -3.80
N THR A 30 -23.70 5.30 -2.50
CA THR A 30 -22.76 6.08 -1.68
C THR A 30 -22.22 5.18 -0.58
N LEU A 31 -21.27 5.65 0.24
CA LEU A 31 -20.78 4.87 1.40
C LEU A 31 -21.91 4.53 2.38
N GLY A 32 -22.97 5.35 2.44
CA GLY A 32 -24.10 5.15 3.35
C GLY A 32 -25.09 4.04 2.92
N ASN A 33 -24.97 3.49 1.70
CA ASN A 33 -25.89 2.48 1.18
C ASN A 33 -25.21 1.40 0.36
N VAL A 34 -23.93 1.17 0.58
CA VAL A 34 -23.18 0.06 -0.02
C VAL A 34 -23.88 -1.27 0.33
N PRO A 35 -24.11 -2.15 -0.65
CA PRO A 35 -24.68 -3.46 -0.38
C PRO A 35 -23.83 -4.27 0.60
N GLU A 36 -24.50 -4.94 1.54
CA GLU A 36 -23.83 -5.74 2.59
C GLU A 36 -22.90 -6.81 2.01
N ASP A 37 -23.31 -7.46 0.91
CA ASP A 37 -22.52 -8.49 0.22
C ASP A 37 -21.15 -7.97 -0.29
N ALA A 38 -21.02 -6.67 -0.56
CA ALA A 38 -19.76 -6.07 -0.95
C ALA A 38 -18.77 -6.03 0.24
N TRP A 39 -19.26 -5.69 1.44
CA TRP A 39 -18.44 -5.74 2.66
C TRP A 39 -18.15 -7.18 3.12
N ASP A 40 -19.17 -8.07 3.01
CA ASP A 40 -19.02 -9.48 3.33
C ASP A 40 -17.92 -10.15 2.51
N ALA A 41 -17.77 -9.76 1.24
CA ALA A 41 -16.73 -10.30 0.37
C ALA A 41 -15.31 -10.02 0.90
N TYR A 42 -15.04 -8.81 1.41
CA TYR A 42 -13.73 -8.47 1.98
C TYR A 42 -13.49 -9.18 3.31
N ALA A 43 -14.49 -9.23 4.19
CA ALA A 43 -14.41 -9.98 5.44
C ALA A 43 -14.18 -11.48 5.19
N ALA A 44 -14.86 -12.04 4.19
CA ALA A 44 -14.71 -13.42 3.76
C ALA A 44 -13.30 -13.73 3.23
N GLN A 45 -12.58 -12.77 2.70
CA GLN A 45 -11.18 -12.89 2.29
C GLN A 45 -10.19 -12.71 3.44
N GLY A 46 -10.64 -12.26 4.61
CA GLY A 46 -9.82 -12.12 5.82
C GLY A 46 -9.10 -10.79 5.94
N PHE A 47 -9.55 -9.75 5.24
CA PHE A 47 -9.00 -8.41 5.39
C PHE A 47 -9.29 -7.83 6.77
N ASP A 48 -8.31 -7.09 7.32
CA ASP A 48 -8.38 -6.41 8.60
C ASP A 48 -8.70 -4.93 8.45
N VAL A 49 -8.23 -4.34 7.35
CA VAL A 49 -8.35 -2.91 7.06
C VAL A 49 -8.86 -2.72 5.64
N VAL A 50 -9.87 -1.89 5.48
CA VAL A 50 -10.28 -1.35 4.17
C VAL A 50 -9.85 0.11 4.10
N TYR A 51 -8.97 0.41 3.16
CA TYR A 51 -8.51 1.77 2.88
C TYR A 51 -9.33 2.34 1.74
N LEU A 52 -10.13 3.36 2.04
CA LEU A 52 -10.94 4.11 1.07
C LEU A 52 -10.15 5.34 0.60
N MET A 53 -9.44 5.20 -0.52
CA MET A 53 -8.69 6.29 -1.13
C MET A 53 -9.62 7.32 -1.78
N GLY A 54 -9.40 8.60 -1.48
CA GLY A 54 -10.02 9.73 -2.15
C GLY A 54 -11.46 10.05 -1.72
N VAL A 55 -11.75 9.96 -0.42
CA VAL A 55 -13.09 10.26 0.14
C VAL A 55 -13.36 11.75 0.33
N TRP A 56 -12.32 12.59 0.40
CA TRP A 56 -12.43 14.01 0.71
C TRP A 56 -12.95 14.84 -0.47
N GLN A 57 -13.46 16.04 -0.15
CA GLN A 57 -13.88 17.00 -1.19
C GLN A 57 -12.71 17.38 -2.08
N ARG A 58 -12.91 17.20 -3.39
CA ARG A 58 -11.90 17.50 -4.39
C ARG A 58 -12.02 18.95 -4.87
N SER A 59 -10.88 19.53 -5.22
CA SER A 59 -10.75 20.87 -5.77
C SER A 59 -11.53 21.04 -7.07
N ALA A 60 -12.34 22.09 -7.14
CA ALA A 60 -12.96 22.51 -8.42
C ALA A 60 -11.89 23.04 -9.40
N ILE A 61 -10.90 23.78 -8.89
CA ILE A 61 -9.76 24.27 -9.70
C ILE A 61 -8.91 23.10 -10.19
N GLY A 62 -8.57 22.16 -9.30
CA GLY A 62 -7.81 20.95 -9.65
C GLY A 62 -8.54 20.08 -10.67
N ARG A 63 -9.87 19.99 -10.57
CA ARG A 63 -10.70 19.29 -11.55
C ARG A 63 -10.61 19.91 -12.94
N GLU A 64 -10.73 21.24 -13.05
CA GLU A 64 -10.62 21.91 -14.35
C GLU A 64 -9.20 21.76 -14.95
N LEU A 65 -8.16 21.83 -14.13
CA LEU A 65 -6.80 21.53 -14.55
C LEU A 65 -6.67 20.09 -15.08
N ALA A 66 -7.18 19.10 -14.34
CA ALA A 66 -7.14 17.69 -14.73
C ALA A 66 -7.88 17.43 -16.06
N ARG A 67 -8.98 18.15 -16.33
CA ARG A 67 -9.72 18.08 -17.59
C ARG A 67 -9.00 18.76 -18.75
N GLY A 68 -8.16 19.75 -18.45
CA GLY A 68 -7.49 20.60 -19.46
C GLY A 68 -6.09 20.15 -19.85
N LEU A 69 -5.36 19.43 -18.98
CA LEU A 69 -3.98 19.04 -19.21
C LEU A 69 -3.85 18.03 -20.37
N PRO A 70 -3.07 18.34 -21.44
CA PRO A 70 -2.96 17.48 -22.62
C PRO A 70 -2.49 16.06 -22.31
N ASP A 71 -1.49 15.93 -21.41
CA ASP A 71 -0.91 14.63 -21.07
C ASP A 71 -1.93 13.73 -20.34
N LEU A 72 -2.70 14.30 -19.39
CA LEU A 72 -3.77 13.57 -18.72
C LEU A 72 -4.88 13.18 -19.69
N ARG A 73 -5.28 14.07 -20.60
CA ARG A 73 -6.29 13.75 -21.61
C ARG A 73 -5.85 12.60 -22.51
N ALA A 74 -4.61 12.62 -22.98
CA ALA A 74 -4.06 11.53 -23.77
C ALA A 74 -4.05 10.20 -22.99
N GLU A 75 -3.81 10.26 -21.68
CA GLU A 75 -3.88 9.07 -20.81
C GLU A 75 -5.33 8.60 -20.64
N TYR A 76 -6.29 9.50 -20.44
CA TYR A 76 -7.73 9.16 -20.38
C TYR A 76 -8.20 8.52 -21.68
N ASP A 77 -7.84 9.08 -22.83
CA ASP A 77 -8.20 8.53 -24.14
C ASP A 77 -7.70 7.10 -24.33
N ARG A 78 -6.49 6.81 -23.80
CA ARG A 78 -5.86 5.50 -23.87
C ARG A 78 -6.51 4.48 -22.92
N VAL A 79 -6.83 4.91 -21.68
CA VAL A 79 -7.28 4.02 -20.61
C VAL A 79 -8.78 3.80 -20.64
N LEU A 80 -9.56 4.87 -20.91
CA LEU A 80 -11.01 4.90 -20.87
C LEU A 80 -11.57 5.53 -22.17
N PRO A 81 -11.47 4.87 -23.34
CA PRO A 81 -11.99 5.42 -24.59
C PRO A 81 -13.46 5.85 -24.44
N GLY A 82 -13.78 7.06 -24.90
CA GLY A 82 -15.13 7.64 -24.76
C GLY A 82 -15.43 8.20 -23.37
N TRP A 83 -14.40 8.53 -22.58
CA TRP A 83 -14.57 9.28 -21.34
C TRP A 83 -15.22 10.64 -21.59
N THR A 84 -15.88 11.16 -20.59
CA THR A 84 -16.53 12.47 -20.60
C THR A 84 -15.99 13.32 -19.44
N PRO A 85 -16.19 14.65 -19.43
CA PRO A 85 -15.81 15.48 -18.30
C PRO A 85 -16.36 15.00 -16.93
N ASP A 86 -17.51 14.33 -16.92
CA ASP A 86 -18.11 13.77 -15.69
C ASP A 86 -17.32 12.57 -15.14
N ASP A 87 -16.56 11.90 -15.98
CA ASP A 87 -15.64 10.84 -15.56
C ASP A 87 -14.38 11.38 -14.88
N VAL A 88 -14.16 12.73 -14.87
CA VAL A 88 -12.96 13.37 -14.31
C VAL A 88 -13.35 14.27 -13.14
N PRO A 89 -13.55 13.73 -11.94
CA PRO A 89 -13.80 14.52 -10.72
C PRO A 89 -12.57 15.29 -10.20
N GLY A 90 -11.38 15.08 -10.76
CA GLY A 90 -10.11 15.68 -10.32
C GLY A 90 -9.27 14.78 -9.43
N SER A 91 -8.09 15.27 -9.01
CA SER A 91 -7.19 14.52 -8.14
C SER A 91 -7.78 14.33 -6.74
N PRO A 92 -7.76 13.12 -6.17
CA PRO A 92 -8.14 12.87 -4.78
C PRO A 92 -7.20 13.56 -3.77
N TYR A 93 -5.99 13.92 -4.18
CA TYR A 93 -4.97 14.58 -3.37
C TYR A 93 -5.02 16.11 -3.45
N SER A 94 -5.81 16.66 -4.38
CA SER A 94 -6.13 18.10 -4.41
C SER A 94 -7.38 18.37 -3.56
N ILE A 95 -7.18 18.33 -2.22
CA ILE A 95 -8.26 18.41 -1.22
C ILE A 95 -8.66 19.87 -1.00
N SER A 96 -9.93 20.19 -1.31
CA SER A 96 -10.48 21.53 -1.04
C SER A 96 -10.96 21.70 0.40
N GLU A 97 -11.42 20.63 1.04
CA GLU A 97 -11.78 20.59 2.46
C GLU A 97 -11.70 19.14 2.98
N TYR A 98 -11.31 18.98 4.25
CA TYR A 98 -11.33 17.68 4.93
C TYR A 98 -12.75 17.33 5.41
N VAL A 99 -13.66 17.31 4.46
CA VAL A 99 -15.05 16.86 4.60
C VAL A 99 -15.28 15.79 3.53
N PRO A 100 -15.89 14.64 3.86
CA PRO A 100 -16.17 13.64 2.84
C PRO A 100 -17.08 14.23 1.75
N ASP A 101 -16.74 13.94 0.48
CA ASP A 101 -17.49 14.45 -0.68
C ASP A 101 -18.97 14.01 -0.61
N GLU A 102 -19.87 14.85 -1.08
CA GLU A 102 -21.31 14.51 -1.14
C GLU A 102 -21.56 13.23 -1.94
N ARG A 103 -20.74 12.98 -2.98
CA ARG A 103 -20.78 11.74 -3.76
C ARG A 103 -20.50 10.50 -2.89
N MET A 104 -19.74 10.65 -1.80
CA MET A 104 -19.46 9.59 -0.81
C MET A 104 -20.62 9.45 0.21
N GLY A 105 -21.54 10.40 0.29
CA GLY A 105 -22.60 10.45 1.28
C GLY A 105 -22.25 11.29 2.51
N ALA A 106 -21.28 12.21 2.38
CA ALA A 106 -20.77 13.10 3.44
C ALA A 106 -20.34 12.29 4.70
N TRP A 107 -20.31 12.92 5.87
CA TRP A 107 -19.93 12.27 7.14
C TRP A 107 -20.80 11.06 7.47
N ALA A 108 -22.11 11.17 7.27
CA ALA A 108 -23.05 10.07 7.53
C ALA A 108 -22.74 8.83 6.69
N GLY A 109 -22.28 9.01 5.44
CA GLY A 109 -21.83 7.91 4.58
C GLY A 109 -20.57 7.25 5.10
N LEU A 110 -19.58 8.05 5.51
CA LEU A 110 -18.32 7.54 6.06
C LEU A 110 -18.54 6.77 7.36
N ASP A 111 -19.37 7.31 8.28
CA ASP A 111 -19.73 6.65 9.54
C ASP A 111 -20.48 5.33 9.31
N SER A 112 -21.36 5.29 8.31
CA SER A 112 -22.07 4.06 7.91
C SER A 112 -21.10 3.00 7.41
N ALA A 113 -20.13 3.38 6.56
CA ALA A 113 -19.09 2.46 6.08
C ALA A 113 -18.22 1.94 7.23
N ARG A 114 -17.80 2.81 8.17
CA ARG A 114 -17.07 2.41 9.37
C ARG A 114 -17.85 1.42 10.21
N ALA A 115 -19.13 1.69 10.46
CA ALA A 115 -20.00 0.80 11.23
C ALA A 115 -20.16 -0.58 10.55
N ALA A 116 -20.34 -0.60 9.21
CA ALA A 116 -20.44 -1.82 8.44
C ALA A 116 -19.15 -2.66 8.48
N LEU A 117 -17.98 -2.01 8.43
CA LEU A 117 -16.68 -2.67 8.58
C LEU A 117 -16.48 -3.21 10.00
N HIS A 118 -16.79 -2.40 11.03
CA HIS A 118 -16.68 -2.81 12.44
C HIS A 118 -17.55 -4.02 12.76
N SER A 119 -18.77 -4.08 12.22
CA SER A 119 -19.66 -5.24 12.43
C SER A 119 -19.08 -6.56 11.91
N ARG A 120 -18.05 -6.47 11.06
CA ARG A 120 -17.31 -7.60 10.46
C ARG A 120 -15.89 -7.76 11.01
N GLY A 121 -15.52 -7.00 12.03
CA GLY A 121 -14.17 -7.03 12.63
C GLY A 121 -13.10 -6.35 11.79
N MET A 122 -13.46 -5.53 10.81
CA MET A 122 -12.54 -4.75 9.97
C MET A 122 -12.48 -3.29 10.42
N GLN A 123 -11.39 -2.60 10.08
CA GLN A 123 -11.16 -1.18 10.35
C GLN A 123 -11.26 -0.36 9.06
N LEU A 124 -11.64 0.91 9.21
CA LEU A 124 -11.67 1.90 8.13
C LEU A 124 -10.42 2.76 8.15
N MET A 125 -9.72 2.84 7.00
CA MET A 125 -8.62 3.79 6.77
C MET A 125 -8.98 4.77 5.67
N VAL A 126 -8.52 6.03 5.80
CA VAL A 126 -8.69 7.10 4.81
C VAL A 126 -7.38 7.85 4.57
N ASP A 127 -7.32 8.74 3.57
CA ASP A 127 -6.13 9.56 3.32
C ASP A 127 -5.97 10.67 4.37
N PHE A 128 -4.72 10.95 4.70
CA PHE A 128 -4.27 12.20 5.28
C PHE A 128 -3.14 12.76 4.41
N VAL A 129 -3.34 13.95 3.84
CA VAL A 129 -2.38 14.62 2.93
C VAL A 129 -1.68 15.74 3.68
N PRO A 130 -0.53 15.47 4.32
CA PRO A 130 0.10 16.46 5.19
C PRO A 130 0.78 17.58 4.43
N ASN A 131 1.31 17.32 3.24
CA ASN A 131 2.21 18.23 2.52
C ASN A 131 1.49 19.44 1.93
N HIS A 132 0.25 19.32 1.51
CA HIS A 132 -0.45 20.34 0.71
C HIS A 132 -1.97 20.27 0.85
N THR A 133 -2.64 21.32 0.41
CA THR A 133 -4.08 21.35 0.14
C THR A 133 -4.32 21.85 -1.28
N ALA A 134 -5.58 21.87 -1.73
CA ALA A 134 -5.91 22.52 -2.98
C ALA A 134 -5.77 24.06 -2.91
N PHE A 135 -5.63 24.73 -4.05
CA PHE A 135 -5.59 26.19 -4.09
C PHE A 135 -6.94 26.87 -3.78
N ASP A 136 -8.05 26.15 -3.86
CA ASP A 136 -9.38 26.60 -3.44
C ASP A 136 -9.76 26.16 -2.02
N HIS A 137 -8.85 25.58 -1.26
CA HIS A 137 -9.03 25.32 0.17
C HIS A 137 -9.25 26.65 0.91
N SER A 138 -10.19 26.68 1.87
CA SER A 138 -10.57 27.89 2.61
C SER A 138 -9.38 28.60 3.26
N TRP A 139 -8.40 27.86 3.75
CA TRP A 139 -7.19 28.41 4.40
C TRP A 139 -6.32 29.26 3.47
N THR A 140 -6.32 29.03 2.16
CA THR A 140 -5.50 29.84 1.23
C THR A 140 -5.88 31.33 1.27
N ARG A 141 -7.13 31.63 1.67
CA ARG A 141 -7.66 32.98 1.83
C ARG A 141 -7.72 33.44 3.30
N SER A 142 -8.20 32.57 4.20
CA SER A 142 -8.39 32.91 5.60
C SER A 142 -7.11 32.89 6.42
N HIS A 143 -6.14 32.01 6.07
CA HIS A 143 -4.89 31.79 6.79
C HIS A 143 -3.72 31.55 5.80
N PRO A 144 -3.41 32.50 4.89
CA PRO A 144 -2.35 32.33 3.89
C PRO A 144 -0.97 32.09 4.53
N GLU A 145 -0.76 32.51 5.79
CA GLU A 145 0.48 32.27 6.55
C GLU A 145 0.73 30.79 6.86
N ARG A 146 -0.28 29.93 6.72
CA ARG A 146 -0.13 28.47 6.83
C ARG A 146 0.58 27.85 5.65
N TYR A 147 0.78 28.63 4.58
CA TYR A 147 1.40 28.16 3.35
C TYR A 147 2.82 28.71 3.18
N VAL A 148 3.57 28.09 2.30
CA VAL A 148 4.85 28.61 1.84
C VAL A 148 4.59 29.80 0.94
N LEU A 149 4.89 31.00 1.45
CA LEU A 149 4.69 32.25 0.74
C LEU A 149 5.94 32.65 -0.05
N ALA A 150 5.74 33.30 -1.18
CA ALA A 150 6.80 33.79 -2.06
C ALA A 150 6.67 35.28 -2.36
N SER A 151 7.77 35.87 -2.86
CA SER A 151 7.80 37.25 -3.33
C SER A 151 7.34 37.37 -4.80
N GLU A 152 6.99 38.60 -5.21
CA GLU A 152 6.73 38.93 -6.61
C GLU A 152 7.91 38.56 -7.52
N GLU A 153 9.12 38.74 -7.02
CA GLU A 153 10.33 38.39 -7.76
C GLU A 153 10.45 36.89 -8.00
N ALA A 154 10.17 36.06 -6.97
CA ALA A 154 10.18 34.59 -7.08
C ALA A 154 9.14 34.13 -8.10
N MET A 155 7.92 34.70 -8.06
CA MET A 155 6.88 34.37 -8.99
C MET A 155 7.22 34.76 -10.45
N ARG A 156 7.89 35.91 -10.66
CA ARG A 156 8.36 36.27 -12.00
C ARG A 156 9.43 35.35 -12.55
N GLN A 157 10.34 34.86 -11.67
CA GLN A 157 11.40 33.93 -12.07
C GLN A 157 10.88 32.51 -12.33
N ARG A 158 9.88 32.05 -11.58
CA ARG A 158 9.33 30.70 -11.62
C ARG A 158 7.79 30.74 -11.59
N PRO A 159 7.12 31.22 -12.65
CA PRO A 159 5.67 31.31 -12.68
C PRO A 159 4.97 29.95 -12.62
N ASP A 160 5.67 28.87 -12.94
CA ASP A 160 5.24 27.48 -12.83
C ASP A 160 5.18 26.94 -11.38
N ALA A 161 5.93 27.57 -10.48
CA ALA A 161 6.11 27.10 -9.10
C ALA A 161 5.24 27.86 -8.08
N PHE A 162 4.54 28.89 -8.49
CA PHE A 162 3.77 29.76 -7.59
C PHE A 162 2.45 30.16 -8.22
N ARG A 163 1.46 30.38 -7.36
CA ARG A 163 0.14 30.88 -7.77
C ARG A 163 -0.29 32.04 -6.87
N ARG A 164 -0.91 33.04 -7.48
CA ARG A 164 -1.52 34.15 -6.73
C ARG A 164 -2.92 33.75 -6.28
N VAL A 165 -3.17 33.92 -4.98
CA VAL A 165 -4.50 33.81 -4.37
C VAL A 165 -4.73 35.14 -3.62
N ASP A 166 -5.64 35.95 -4.10
CA ASP A 166 -5.89 37.32 -3.64
C ASP A 166 -4.55 38.14 -3.56
N SER A 167 -4.14 38.58 -2.38
CA SER A 167 -2.88 39.30 -2.16
C SER A 167 -1.67 38.39 -1.91
N ALA A 168 -1.88 37.10 -1.63
CA ALA A 168 -0.80 36.18 -1.32
C ALA A 168 -0.25 35.48 -2.59
N ILE A 169 1.05 35.23 -2.60
CA ILE A 169 1.71 34.37 -3.57
C ILE A 169 2.09 33.10 -2.86
N ILE A 170 1.40 32.02 -3.18
CA ILE A 170 1.54 30.71 -2.53
C ILE A 170 2.33 29.77 -3.44
N ALA A 171 3.25 29.00 -2.87
CA ALA A 171 4.01 28.00 -3.59
C ALA A 171 3.11 26.80 -3.95
N CYS A 172 3.30 26.25 -5.15
CA CYS A 172 2.76 24.95 -5.53
C CYS A 172 3.41 23.85 -4.69
N GLY A 173 2.65 22.81 -4.35
CA GLY A 173 3.17 21.61 -3.72
C GLY A 173 4.26 20.98 -4.57
N ARG A 174 5.28 20.40 -3.93
CA ARG A 174 6.36 19.69 -4.62
C ARG A 174 7.16 18.81 -3.68
N ASP A 175 7.88 17.90 -4.27
CA ASP A 175 9.01 17.22 -3.65
C ASP A 175 10.36 17.81 -4.10
N PRO A 176 11.51 17.38 -3.55
CA PRO A 176 12.82 17.94 -3.90
C PRO A 176 13.31 17.57 -5.31
N TYR A 177 12.70 16.64 -6.03
CA TYR A 177 13.25 16.02 -7.24
C TYR A 177 12.45 16.31 -8.51
N PHE A 178 11.13 16.52 -8.40
CA PHE A 178 10.23 16.65 -9.53
C PHE A 178 9.69 18.08 -9.72
N ALA A 179 9.01 18.30 -10.81
CA ALA A 179 8.35 19.58 -11.10
C ALA A 179 7.23 19.86 -10.08
N PRO A 180 6.92 21.16 -9.82
CA PRO A 180 5.82 21.53 -8.94
C PRO A 180 4.47 20.97 -9.39
N TRP A 181 3.65 20.55 -8.40
CA TRP A 181 2.27 20.12 -8.62
C TRP A 181 1.36 21.35 -8.66
N THR A 182 0.92 21.72 -9.84
CA THR A 182 0.27 23.03 -10.11
C THR A 182 -1.18 23.12 -9.62
N ASP A 183 -1.75 22.02 -9.15
CA ASP A 183 -3.12 21.92 -8.64
C ASP A 183 -3.21 22.02 -7.10
N VAL A 184 -2.06 22.08 -6.39
CA VAL A 184 -2.03 22.08 -4.93
C VAL A 184 -1.09 23.15 -4.35
N ALA A 185 -1.46 23.66 -3.16
CA ALA A 185 -0.79 24.70 -2.40
C ALA A 185 0.04 24.12 -1.26
N GLN A 186 1.31 24.46 -1.17
CA GLN A 186 2.26 23.90 -0.20
C GLN A 186 2.03 24.45 1.20
N LEU A 187 1.78 23.58 2.15
CA LEU A 187 1.71 23.90 3.58
C LEU A 187 3.11 24.18 4.17
N ASN A 188 3.18 25.09 5.14
CA ASN A 188 4.43 25.50 5.80
C ASN A 188 4.53 24.88 7.19
N TYR A 189 5.20 23.73 7.32
CA TYR A 189 5.38 23.05 8.60
C TYR A 189 6.36 23.74 9.57
N PHE A 190 7.01 24.81 9.18
CA PHE A 190 7.77 25.65 10.09
C PHE A 190 6.89 26.72 10.78
N ASN A 191 5.63 26.84 10.34
CA ASN A 191 4.63 27.63 11.04
C ASN A 191 3.89 26.77 12.09
N PRO A 192 3.92 27.12 13.39
CA PRO A 192 3.22 26.38 14.44
C PRO A 192 1.71 26.30 14.23
N ASP A 193 1.07 27.33 13.65
CA ASP A 193 -0.36 27.35 13.38
C ASP A 193 -0.75 26.30 12.31
N THR A 194 0.09 26.11 11.30
CA THR A 194 -0.08 25.02 10.32
C THR A 194 -0.09 23.66 10.99
N ARG A 195 0.87 23.41 11.88
CA ARG A 195 0.98 22.13 12.61
C ARG A 195 -0.24 21.89 13.50
N THR A 196 -0.68 22.92 14.24
CA THR A 196 -1.89 22.83 15.07
C THR A 196 -3.12 22.52 14.22
N ALA A 197 -3.30 23.22 13.09
CA ALA A 197 -4.43 23.00 12.19
C ALA A 197 -4.43 21.58 11.59
N MET A 198 -3.26 21.04 11.25
CA MET A 198 -3.15 19.66 10.72
C MET A 198 -3.37 18.60 11.82
N LEU A 199 -2.99 18.89 13.07
CA LEU A 199 -3.38 18.04 14.22
C LEU A 199 -4.91 18.03 14.44
N ASP A 200 -5.57 19.18 14.28
CA ASP A 200 -7.03 19.25 14.39
C ASP A 200 -7.73 18.47 13.28
N VAL A 201 -7.15 18.43 12.07
CA VAL A 201 -7.61 17.55 10.99
C VAL A 201 -7.50 16.09 11.41
N LEU A 202 -6.36 15.65 11.95
CA LEU A 202 -6.18 14.28 12.43
C LEU A 202 -7.16 13.92 13.56
N ARG A 203 -7.38 14.82 14.51
CA ARG A 203 -8.38 14.65 15.57
C ARG A 203 -9.79 14.49 15.00
N THR A 204 -10.14 15.28 13.98
CA THR A 204 -11.43 15.13 13.29
C THR A 204 -11.52 13.77 12.60
N ILE A 205 -10.47 13.36 11.87
CA ILE A 205 -10.44 12.05 11.18
C ILE A 205 -10.60 10.92 12.20
N SER A 206 -9.94 10.96 13.37
CA SER A 206 -9.99 9.89 14.37
C SER A 206 -11.40 9.65 14.94
N THR A 207 -12.28 10.64 14.86
CA THR A 207 -13.70 10.45 15.25
C THR A 207 -14.49 9.64 14.22
N HIS A 208 -14.03 9.52 12.97
CA HIS A 208 -14.76 8.93 11.85
C HIS A 208 -14.02 7.76 11.15
N ALA A 209 -12.74 7.57 11.38
CA ALA A 209 -11.93 6.50 10.82
C ALA A 209 -11.03 5.86 11.90
N ASP A 210 -10.45 4.71 11.59
CA ASP A 210 -9.59 3.94 12.51
C ASP A 210 -8.11 4.04 12.11
N GLY A 211 -7.83 4.57 10.93
CA GLY A 211 -6.46 4.75 10.46
C GLY A 211 -6.34 5.75 9.33
N VAL A 212 -5.11 6.17 9.09
CA VAL A 212 -4.76 7.10 8.02
C VAL A 212 -3.60 6.56 7.18
N ARG A 213 -3.75 6.66 5.88
CA ARG A 213 -2.63 6.59 4.95
C ARG A 213 -2.11 8.01 4.75
N CYS A 214 -0.90 8.26 5.22
CA CYS A 214 -0.27 9.57 5.15
C CYS A 214 0.47 9.72 3.83
N ASP A 215 -0.07 10.58 2.97
CA ASP A 215 0.45 10.89 1.64
C ASP A 215 1.84 11.51 1.75
N MET A 216 2.82 10.95 1.01
CA MET A 216 4.20 11.49 0.95
C MET A 216 4.72 11.93 2.34
N ALA A 217 4.57 11.07 3.36
CA ALA A 217 4.79 11.41 4.77
C ALA A 217 6.17 11.99 5.07
N MET A 218 7.18 11.63 4.28
CA MET A 218 8.55 12.14 4.45
C MET A 218 8.72 13.61 4.05
N LEU A 219 7.78 14.22 3.31
CA LEU A 219 7.92 15.61 2.87
C LEU A 219 7.79 16.63 4.01
N VAL A 220 7.17 16.22 5.13
CA VAL A 220 7.06 17.08 6.32
C VAL A 220 8.15 16.85 7.36
N LEU A 221 9.07 15.90 7.14
CA LEU A 221 10.30 15.80 7.92
C LEU A 221 11.11 17.09 7.78
N ASN A 222 11.57 17.63 8.88
CA ASN A 222 12.26 18.93 8.90
C ASN A 222 13.42 19.01 7.90
N GLU A 223 14.25 17.97 7.82
CA GLU A 223 15.37 17.90 6.87
C GLU A 223 14.91 17.94 5.42
N VAL A 224 13.85 17.17 5.08
CA VAL A 224 13.32 17.11 3.72
C VAL A 224 12.64 18.42 3.35
N PHE A 225 11.85 18.99 4.28
CA PHE A 225 11.18 20.28 4.09
C PHE A 225 12.22 21.40 3.87
N GLU A 226 13.23 21.50 4.72
CA GLU A 226 14.30 22.47 4.60
C GLU A 226 15.05 22.34 3.27
N ARG A 227 15.45 21.12 2.89
CA ARG A 227 16.13 20.85 1.62
C ARG A 227 15.31 21.27 0.41
N THR A 228 13.99 21.05 0.47
CA THR A 228 13.06 21.39 -0.63
C THR A 228 12.87 22.89 -0.76
N TRP A 229 12.71 23.60 0.35
CA TRP A 229 12.21 24.98 0.34
C TRP A 229 13.30 26.04 0.57
N ARG A 230 14.41 25.73 1.24
CA ARG A 230 15.54 26.66 1.43
C ARG A 230 16.07 27.29 0.13
N PRO A 231 16.21 26.55 -1.00
CA PRO A 231 16.65 27.13 -2.26
C PRO A 231 15.64 28.12 -2.88
N VAL A 232 14.36 28.01 -2.54
CA VAL A 232 13.26 28.78 -3.10
C VAL A 232 12.94 30.01 -2.26
N LEU A 233 13.01 29.87 -0.94
CA LEU A 233 12.73 30.93 0.02
C LEU A 233 14.02 31.60 0.43
N LYS A 234 14.15 32.89 0.13
CA LYS A 234 15.31 33.73 0.55
C LYS A 234 14.99 34.35 1.90
N GLY A 235 15.94 34.34 2.82
CA GLY A 235 15.84 34.99 4.13
C GLY A 235 16.42 34.16 5.26
N GLU A 236 16.29 34.66 6.49
CA GLU A 236 16.62 33.92 7.70
C GLU A 236 15.55 32.80 7.89
N TRP A 237 16.02 31.56 8.00
CA TRP A 237 15.18 30.44 8.34
C TRP A 237 14.97 30.44 9.86
N PRO A 238 13.73 30.17 10.31
CA PRO A 238 13.50 29.97 11.73
C PRO A 238 14.33 28.77 12.21
N ALA A 239 14.59 28.70 13.50
CA ALA A 239 15.18 27.51 14.11
C ALA A 239 14.29 26.30 13.77
N LEU A 240 14.91 25.14 13.49
CA LEU A 240 14.18 23.92 13.17
C LEU A 240 13.24 23.58 14.35
N PRO A 241 11.93 23.44 14.13
CA PRO A 241 11.01 22.99 15.17
C PRO A 241 11.30 21.51 15.51
N ALA A 242 10.66 20.98 16.57
CA ALA A 242 10.58 19.53 16.75
C ALA A 242 9.92 18.87 15.52
N GLU A 243 10.20 17.61 15.27
CA GLU A 243 9.52 16.88 14.18
C GLU A 243 7.99 16.84 14.39
N PHE A 244 7.22 16.83 13.31
CA PHE A 244 5.75 16.84 13.37
C PHE A 244 5.18 15.48 13.80
N TRP A 245 5.69 14.40 13.21
CA TRP A 245 5.09 13.07 13.38
C TRP A 245 5.09 12.54 14.82
N PRO A 246 6.17 12.73 15.63
CA PRO A 246 6.15 12.29 17.02
C PRO A 246 5.07 12.96 17.87
N ASP A 247 4.72 14.21 17.54
CA ASP A 247 3.59 14.89 18.20
C ASP A 247 2.25 14.36 17.68
N ALA A 248 2.11 14.22 16.36
CA ALA A 248 0.87 13.74 15.73
C ALA A 248 0.50 12.33 16.18
N THR A 249 1.44 11.39 16.12
CA THR A 249 1.21 9.98 16.50
C THR A 249 0.99 9.77 18.00
N ARG A 250 1.49 10.69 18.84
CA ARG A 250 1.26 10.66 20.29
C ARG A 250 -0.07 11.31 20.68
N GLU A 251 -0.46 12.41 20.03
CA GLU A 251 -1.65 13.19 20.40
C GLU A 251 -2.94 12.60 19.83
N VAL A 252 -2.82 11.80 18.74
CA VAL A 252 -3.95 11.12 18.11
C VAL A 252 -3.57 9.63 17.95
N ASP A 253 -3.34 8.98 19.08
CA ASP A 253 -2.83 7.61 19.17
C ASP A 253 -3.90 6.53 18.89
N GLU A 254 -5.16 6.93 18.70
CA GLU A 254 -6.23 6.02 18.31
C GLU A 254 -6.18 5.61 16.84
N LEU A 255 -5.44 6.35 15.99
CA LEU A 255 -5.32 6.06 14.56
C LEU A 255 -4.18 5.07 14.28
N LEU A 256 -4.43 4.15 13.36
CA LEU A 256 -3.39 3.37 12.71
C LEU A 256 -2.70 4.24 11.64
N TYR A 257 -1.40 4.46 11.77
CA TYR A 257 -0.62 5.28 10.86
C TYR A 257 0.14 4.46 9.83
N VAL A 258 -0.19 4.63 8.54
CA VAL A 258 0.54 4.03 7.42
C VAL A 258 1.17 5.14 6.58
N ALA A 259 2.50 5.15 6.49
CA ALA A 259 3.22 6.15 5.71
C ALA A 259 3.46 5.69 4.28
N GLU A 260 3.07 6.51 3.31
CA GLU A 260 3.76 6.50 2.04
C GLU A 260 5.16 7.05 2.25
N ALA A 261 6.18 6.23 1.97
CA ALA A 261 7.57 6.51 2.29
C ALA A 261 8.50 6.09 1.15
N TYR A 262 9.48 6.93 0.86
CA TYR A 262 10.50 6.72 -0.15
C TYR A 262 11.87 7.19 0.36
N TRP A 263 12.92 7.01 -0.44
CA TRP A 263 14.27 7.54 -0.27
C TRP A 263 15.00 7.03 0.96
N ASP A 264 14.73 5.78 1.38
CA ASP A 264 15.31 5.14 2.57
C ASP A 264 14.93 5.86 3.90
N LEU A 265 13.77 6.55 3.91
CA LEU A 265 13.25 7.26 5.09
C LEU A 265 12.23 6.44 5.87
N GLU A 266 11.94 5.21 5.46
CA GLU A 266 10.99 4.29 6.08
C GLU A 266 11.31 4.09 7.56
N TRP A 267 12.59 3.82 7.89
CA TRP A 267 13.03 3.64 9.28
C TRP A 267 12.89 4.92 10.12
N THR A 268 13.17 6.08 9.52
CA THR A 268 13.01 7.37 10.18
C THR A 268 11.54 7.60 10.58
N LEU A 269 10.60 7.32 9.66
CA LEU A 269 9.16 7.46 9.91
C LEU A 269 8.67 6.44 10.93
N GLN A 270 9.11 5.19 10.88
CA GLN A 270 8.79 4.19 11.89
C GLN A 270 9.24 4.61 13.29
N ARG A 271 10.42 5.24 13.41
CA ARG A 271 10.90 5.78 14.69
C ARG A 271 10.12 7.01 15.16
N GLN A 272 9.44 7.71 14.27
CA GLN A 272 8.59 8.83 14.58
C GLN A 272 7.12 8.45 14.85
N GLY A 273 6.83 7.14 14.99
CA GLY A 273 5.56 6.64 15.50
C GLY A 273 4.66 5.98 14.45
N PHE A 274 5.04 5.92 13.18
CA PHE A 274 4.24 5.19 12.18
C PHE A 274 4.19 3.70 12.49
N ASP A 275 3.02 3.09 12.41
CA ASP A 275 2.83 1.65 12.57
C ASP A 275 3.41 0.89 11.39
N PHE A 276 3.16 1.38 10.16
CA PHE A 276 3.68 0.79 8.94
C PHE A 276 4.18 1.86 7.97
N THR A 277 5.18 1.48 7.16
CA THR A 277 5.71 2.28 6.06
C THR A 277 5.71 1.46 4.77
N TYR A 278 5.46 2.07 3.63
CA TYR A 278 5.44 1.40 2.32
C TYR A 278 6.78 0.71 2.03
N ASP A 279 6.72 -0.54 1.56
CA ASP A 279 7.89 -1.32 1.09
C ASP A 279 8.04 -1.19 -0.44
N LYS A 280 8.26 0.04 -0.92
CA LYS A 280 8.52 0.29 -2.34
C LYS A 280 9.76 -0.43 -2.85
N ARG A 281 10.75 -0.60 -1.97
CA ARG A 281 12.00 -1.30 -2.29
C ARG A 281 11.80 -2.77 -2.66
N LEU A 282 10.85 -3.46 -2.01
CA LEU A 282 10.51 -4.83 -2.40
C LEU A 282 9.88 -4.86 -3.80
N LEU A 283 8.93 -3.95 -4.07
CA LEU A 283 8.30 -3.86 -5.39
C LEU A 283 9.33 -3.63 -6.51
N ASP A 284 10.24 -2.66 -6.33
CA ASP A 284 11.28 -2.36 -7.31
C ASP A 284 12.19 -3.56 -7.57
N ARG A 285 12.59 -4.27 -6.51
CA ARG A 285 13.40 -5.50 -6.65
C ARG A 285 12.66 -6.65 -7.33
N LEU A 286 11.35 -6.76 -7.13
CA LEU A 286 10.52 -7.76 -7.83
C LEU A 286 10.36 -7.46 -9.33
N ARG A 287 10.35 -6.18 -9.69
CA ARG A 287 10.26 -5.73 -11.10
C ARG A 287 11.60 -5.81 -11.83
N GLU A 288 12.62 -5.19 -11.27
CA GLU A 288 13.89 -4.91 -11.95
C GLU A 288 15.04 -5.79 -11.45
N GLY A 289 14.98 -6.25 -10.22
CA GLY A 289 16.02 -7.06 -9.57
C GLY A 289 15.81 -8.56 -9.75
N GLY A 290 16.59 -9.31 -8.97
CA GLY A 290 16.55 -10.76 -8.91
C GLY A 290 16.39 -11.29 -7.48
N ALA A 291 16.45 -12.60 -7.34
CA ALA A 291 16.31 -13.26 -6.04
C ALA A 291 17.37 -12.83 -5.02
N THR A 292 18.57 -12.47 -5.49
CA THR A 292 19.68 -12.03 -4.61
C THR A 292 19.35 -10.70 -3.93
N GLU A 293 18.84 -9.71 -4.67
CA GLU A 293 18.47 -8.39 -4.19
C GLU A 293 17.26 -8.49 -3.25
N VAL A 294 16.28 -9.32 -3.60
CA VAL A 294 15.11 -9.59 -2.75
C VAL A 294 15.55 -10.30 -1.45
N ARG A 295 16.41 -11.33 -1.53
CA ARG A 295 16.91 -12.04 -0.35
C ARG A 295 17.66 -11.10 0.58
N SER A 296 18.52 -10.23 0.06
CA SER A 296 19.23 -9.22 0.82
C SER A 296 18.27 -8.27 1.55
N HIS A 297 17.19 -7.85 0.89
CA HIS A 297 16.15 -7.02 1.51
C HIS A 297 15.43 -7.73 2.68
N LEU A 298 15.15 -9.03 2.52
CA LEU A 298 14.47 -9.83 3.55
C LEU A 298 15.38 -10.17 4.76
N GLN A 299 16.67 -9.88 4.70
CA GLN A 299 17.63 -10.00 5.82
C GLN A 299 17.64 -8.77 6.73
N ALA A 300 16.82 -7.76 6.47
CA ALA A 300 16.69 -6.58 7.33
C ALA A 300 16.25 -6.96 8.74
N ASP A 301 16.56 -6.07 9.70
CA ASP A 301 16.16 -6.24 11.10
C ASP A 301 14.67 -6.54 11.23
N PRO A 302 14.26 -7.55 12.00
CA PRO A 302 12.84 -7.88 12.20
C PRO A 302 11.99 -6.70 12.69
N ALA A 303 12.52 -5.86 13.58
CA ALA A 303 11.79 -4.69 14.09
C ALA A 303 11.46 -3.67 12.99
N PHE A 304 12.30 -3.57 11.97
CA PHE A 304 12.04 -2.78 10.76
C PHE A 304 11.09 -3.53 9.81
N SER A 305 11.41 -4.79 9.53
CA SER A 305 10.75 -5.60 8.50
C SER A 305 9.27 -5.88 8.81
N GLU A 306 8.92 -6.07 10.09
CA GLU A 306 7.55 -6.31 10.55
C GLU A 306 6.65 -5.06 10.47
N ARG A 307 7.24 -3.88 10.29
CA ARG A 307 6.54 -2.60 10.14
C ARG A 307 6.54 -2.08 8.70
N LEU A 308 6.79 -2.96 7.73
CA LEU A 308 6.66 -2.64 6.31
C LEU A 308 5.26 -3.01 5.80
N ALA A 309 4.64 -2.12 5.03
CA ALA A 309 3.44 -2.39 4.25
C ALA A 309 3.85 -2.85 2.85
N ARG A 310 3.68 -4.14 2.58
CA ARG A 310 4.15 -4.81 1.36
C ARG A 310 3.08 -4.93 0.32
N PHE A 311 3.38 -4.48 -0.89
CA PHE A 311 2.49 -4.50 -2.04
C PHE A 311 3.25 -4.80 -3.33
N ILE A 312 2.53 -5.23 -4.36
CA ILE A 312 3.03 -5.35 -5.73
C ILE A 312 2.32 -4.41 -6.70
N GLU A 313 1.28 -3.74 -6.26
CA GLU A 313 0.61 -2.63 -6.92
C GLU A 313 -0.20 -1.83 -5.91
N ASN A 314 -0.51 -0.58 -6.22
CA ASN A 314 -1.43 0.32 -5.57
C ASN A 314 -1.99 1.31 -6.61
N HIS A 315 -2.69 2.38 -6.18
CA HIS A 315 -3.29 3.36 -7.09
C HIS A 315 -2.25 4.16 -7.91
N ASP A 316 -0.99 4.29 -7.43
CA ASP A 316 0.08 5.03 -8.12
C ASP A 316 0.95 4.15 -9.01
N GLU A 317 1.01 2.86 -8.71
CA GLU A 317 1.90 1.93 -9.38
C GLU A 317 1.25 1.29 -10.62
N SER A 318 2.08 0.83 -11.54
CA SER A 318 1.63 -0.01 -12.65
C SER A 318 1.00 -1.31 -12.13
N ARG A 319 0.01 -1.83 -12.85
CA ARG A 319 -0.65 -3.09 -12.49
C ARG A 319 0.33 -4.26 -12.55
N SER A 320 0.39 -5.04 -11.48
CA SER A 320 1.30 -6.19 -11.34
C SER A 320 1.12 -7.24 -12.42
N ALA A 321 -0.13 -7.47 -12.88
CA ALA A 321 -0.42 -8.39 -13.97
C ALA A 321 0.13 -7.91 -15.33
N ALA A 322 0.39 -6.62 -15.50
CA ALA A 322 1.05 -6.09 -16.69
C ALA A 322 2.58 -6.15 -16.60
N GLU A 323 3.14 -5.86 -15.42
CA GLU A 323 4.57 -5.64 -15.19
C GLU A 323 5.33 -6.93 -14.87
N LEU A 324 4.77 -7.80 -14.01
CA LEU A 324 5.50 -8.94 -13.45
C LEU A 324 5.48 -10.19 -14.34
N GLY A 325 4.56 -10.25 -15.32
CA GLY A 325 4.47 -11.38 -16.24
C GLY A 325 4.37 -12.73 -15.50
N ASN A 326 5.29 -13.64 -15.80
CA ASN A 326 5.36 -14.96 -15.18
C ASN A 326 5.80 -14.93 -13.71
N ARG A 327 6.40 -13.83 -13.21
CA ARG A 327 6.76 -13.67 -11.79
C ARG A 327 5.57 -13.31 -10.89
N LEU A 328 4.40 -12.97 -11.47
CA LEU A 328 3.22 -12.55 -10.70
C LEU A 328 2.82 -13.56 -9.61
N PRO A 329 2.74 -14.89 -9.87
CA PRO A 329 2.35 -15.82 -8.82
C PRO A 329 3.34 -15.86 -7.64
N ALA A 330 4.65 -15.82 -7.93
CA ALA A 330 5.68 -15.78 -6.91
C ALA A 330 5.62 -14.48 -6.07
N ALA A 331 5.46 -13.32 -6.73
CA ALA A 331 5.33 -12.03 -6.07
C ALA A 331 4.05 -11.93 -5.22
N ALA A 332 2.92 -12.42 -5.71
CA ALA A 332 1.67 -12.50 -4.96
C ALA A 332 1.80 -13.39 -3.71
N THR A 333 2.45 -14.56 -3.85
CA THR A 333 2.75 -15.44 -2.72
C THR A 333 3.63 -14.75 -1.68
N MET A 334 4.63 -13.99 -2.13
CA MET A 334 5.51 -13.23 -1.23
C MET A 334 4.70 -12.20 -0.43
N VAL A 335 3.94 -11.33 -1.09
CA VAL A 335 3.15 -10.31 -0.39
C VAL A 335 2.16 -10.95 0.57
N ALA A 336 1.50 -12.03 0.17
CA ALA A 336 0.53 -12.71 1.01
C ALA A 336 1.14 -13.40 2.24
N THR A 337 2.43 -13.77 2.22
CA THR A 337 3.02 -14.64 3.25
C THR A 337 4.27 -14.07 3.94
N LEU A 338 4.76 -12.91 3.56
CA LEU A 338 5.82 -12.21 4.29
C LEU A 338 5.28 -11.50 5.55
N PRO A 339 6.12 -11.20 6.56
CA PRO A 339 5.72 -10.41 7.72
C PRO A 339 5.46 -8.94 7.34
N GLY A 340 4.80 -8.19 8.22
CA GLY A 340 4.38 -6.82 8.00
C GLY A 340 2.94 -6.73 7.55
N MET A 341 2.49 -5.53 7.16
CA MET A 341 1.17 -5.33 6.58
C MET A 341 1.16 -5.86 5.14
N ARG A 342 0.16 -6.65 4.79
CA ARG A 342 -0.04 -7.24 3.47
C ARG A 342 -1.06 -6.42 2.73
N PHE A 343 -0.61 -5.66 1.76
CA PHE A 343 -1.40 -4.64 1.09
C PHE A 343 -1.82 -5.09 -0.31
N PHE A 344 -3.12 -5.04 -0.58
CA PHE A 344 -3.72 -5.43 -1.85
C PHE A 344 -4.60 -4.31 -2.39
N PHE A 345 -4.65 -4.17 -3.72
CA PHE A 345 -5.37 -3.11 -4.41
C PHE A 345 -6.56 -3.64 -5.24
N ASP A 346 -7.61 -2.83 -5.34
CA ASP A 346 -8.82 -3.14 -6.12
C ASP A 346 -8.49 -3.49 -7.58
N GLY A 347 -9.01 -4.62 -8.05
CA GLY A 347 -8.72 -5.20 -9.36
C GLY A 347 -7.46 -6.08 -9.43
N GLN A 348 -6.60 -6.08 -8.41
CA GLN A 348 -5.40 -6.92 -8.35
C GLN A 348 -5.75 -8.41 -8.42
N MET A 349 -6.74 -8.86 -7.64
CA MET A 349 -7.18 -10.24 -7.63
C MET A 349 -7.83 -10.65 -8.95
N ASP A 350 -8.36 -9.70 -9.69
CA ASP A 350 -8.94 -9.92 -11.02
C ASP A 350 -7.89 -9.96 -12.13
N GLY A 351 -6.64 -9.63 -11.80
CA GLY A 351 -5.56 -9.55 -12.78
C GLY A 351 -5.71 -8.35 -13.71
N ALA A 352 -6.25 -7.23 -13.22
CA ALA A 352 -6.35 -5.97 -13.96
C ALA A 352 -4.98 -5.55 -14.52
N ARG A 353 -4.94 -5.06 -15.73
CA ARG A 353 -3.71 -4.72 -16.46
C ARG A 353 -3.57 -3.23 -16.78
N ARG A 354 -4.68 -2.47 -16.71
CA ARG A 354 -4.69 -1.05 -17.03
C ARG A 354 -4.61 -0.22 -15.76
N ARG A 355 -3.50 0.51 -15.59
CA ARG A 355 -3.43 1.53 -14.56
C ARG A 355 -4.33 2.69 -14.99
N SER A 356 -5.26 3.07 -14.11
CA SER A 356 -6.13 4.21 -14.32
C SER A 356 -5.60 5.42 -13.55
N PRO A 357 -5.48 6.59 -14.17
CA PRO A 357 -5.15 7.82 -13.46
C PRO A 357 -6.12 8.08 -12.31
N VAL A 358 -5.59 8.53 -11.17
CA VAL A 358 -6.37 8.79 -9.94
C VAL A 358 -7.44 9.87 -10.11
N GLN A 359 -7.31 10.69 -11.16
CA GLN A 359 -8.28 11.72 -11.52
C GLN A 359 -9.58 11.16 -12.12
N LEU A 360 -9.59 9.88 -12.55
CA LEU A 360 -10.78 9.24 -13.11
C LEU A 360 -11.71 8.74 -12.02
N GLY A 361 -12.99 9.07 -12.14
CA GLY A 361 -14.08 8.59 -11.28
C GLY A 361 -14.73 7.29 -11.78
N ARG A 362 -14.31 6.82 -12.96
CA ARG A 362 -14.77 5.56 -13.58
C ARG A 362 -13.58 4.83 -14.17
N TRP A 363 -13.52 3.51 -13.93
CA TRP A 363 -12.49 2.65 -14.49
C TRP A 363 -12.97 1.91 -15.73
N PRO A 364 -12.05 1.52 -16.64
CA PRO A 364 -12.36 0.64 -17.74
C PRO A 364 -12.82 -0.72 -17.24
N ASP A 365 -13.77 -1.31 -17.93
CA ASP A 365 -14.13 -2.71 -17.70
C ASP A 365 -13.03 -3.62 -18.30
N GLU A 366 -12.49 -4.51 -17.49
CA GLU A 366 -11.54 -5.52 -17.90
C GLU A 366 -12.05 -6.91 -17.55
N PRO A 367 -11.86 -7.92 -18.43
CA PRO A 367 -12.23 -9.29 -18.10
C PRO A 367 -11.31 -9.82 -17.02
N ALA A 368 -11.90 -10.42 -15.99
CA ALA A 368 -11.14 -11.01 -14.92
C ALA A 368 -10.39 -12.28 -15.36
N SER A 369 -9.17 -12.45 -14.88
CA SER A 369 -8.38 -13.67 -15.01
C SER A 369 -8.82 -14.71 -13.98
N LEU A 370 -9.41 -15.80 -14.43
CA LEU A 370 -9.81 -16.88 -13.53
C LEU A 370 -8.62 -17.53 -12.81
N VAL A 371 -7.47 -17.61 -13.48
CA VAL A 371 -6.23 -18.13 -12.90
C VAL A 371 -5.73 -17.26 -11.77
N THR A 372 -5.77 -15.93 -11.96
CA THR A 372 -5.33 -14.97 -10.96
C THR A 372 -6.31 -14.97 -9.76
N ARG A 373 -7.61 -15.01 -10.01
CA ARG A 373 -8.63 -15.12 -8.95
C ARG A 373 -8.44 -16.37 -8.10
N GLU A 374 -8.22 -17.52 -8.73
CA GLU A 374 -7.98 -18.77 -8.01
C GLU A 374 -6.71 -18.72 -7.17
N LEU A 375 -5.62 -18.14 -7.70
CA LEU A 375 -4.39 -17.95 -6.94
C LEU A 375 -4.64 -17.13 -5.67
N TYR A 376 -5.25 -15.93 -5.79
CA TYR A 376 -5.52 -15.07 -4.63
C TYR A 376 -6.52 -15.70 -3.66
N HIS A 377 -7.53 -16.40 -4.16
CA HIS A 377 -8.46 -17.14 -3.31
C HIS A 377 -7.71 -18.12 -2.40
N ARG A 378 -6.83 -18.96 -2.96
CA ARG A 378 -6.00 -19.90 -2.19
C ARG A 378 -5.06 -19.19 -1.23
N LEU A 379 -4.42 -18.11 -1.65
CA LEU A 379 -3.53 -17.34 -0.78
C LEU A 379 -4.29 -16.75 0.42
N PHE A 380 -5.48 -16.19 0.21
CA PHE A 380 -6.29 -15.64 1.31
C PHE A 380 -6.84 -16.71 2.25
N GLU A 381 -7.22 -17.87 1.74
CA GLU A 381 -7.58 -19.01 2.60
C GLU A 381 -6.41 -19.43 3.50
N LEU A 382 -5.21 -19.49 2.96
CA LEU A 382 -4.00 -19.85 3.70
C LEU A 382 -3.65 -18.83 4.78
N THR A 383 -3.72 -17.53 4.43
CA THR A 383 -3.30 -16.45 5.33
C THR A 383 -4.26 -16.18 6.50
N ARG A 384 -5.42 -16.84 6.54
CA ARG A 384 -6.28 -16.89 7.74
C ARG A 384 -5.68 -17.69 8.88
N ALA A 385 -4.75 -18.60 8.59
CA ALA A 385 -4.13 -19.41 9.63
C ALA A 385 -3.36 -18.51 10.60
N ASP A 386 -3.60 -18.74 11.90
CA ASP A 386 -3.04 -17.95 13.00
C ASP A 386 -1.51 -17.85 12.97
N VAL A 387 -0.85 -18.85 12.39
CA VAL A 387 0.60 -18.88 12.23
C VAL A 387 1.14 -17.71 11.41
N PHE A 388 0.38 -17.18 10.44
CA PHE A 388 0.79 -16.01 9.65
C PHE A 388 0.60 -14.67 10.37
N HIS A 389 -0.05 -14.68 11.54
CA HIS A 389 -0.26 -13.50 12.37
C HIS A 389 0.58 -13.55 13.64
N ASN A 390 0.60 -14.69 14.33
CA ASN A 390 1.22 -14.84 15.64
C ASN A 390 2.46 -15.74 15.65
N GLY A 391 2.82 -16.33 14.50
CA GLY A 391 3.98 -17.18 14.34
C GLY A 391 5.31 -16.42 14.33
N ALA A 392 6.39 -17.17 14.44
CA ALA A 392 7.76 -16.71 14.21
C ALA A 392 8.13 -16.93 12.74
N TRP A 393 8.61 -15.87 12.10
CA TRP A 393 9.10 -15.91 10.72
C TRP A 393 10.61 -16.05 10.66
N HIS A 394 11.11 -16.86 9.71
CA HIS A 394 12.55 -17.03 9.47
C HIS A 394 12.83 -17.21 7.98
N LEU A 395 13.78 -16.45 7.46
CA LEU A 395 14.35 -16.67 6.13
C LEU A 395 15.20 -17.95 6.16
N LEU A 396 15.03 -18.83 5.17
CA LEU A 396 15.74 -20.10 5.07
C LEU A 396 16.88 -20.04 4.07
N ARG A 397 17.92 -20.82 4.34
CA ARG A 397 19.03 -21.01 3.42
C ARG A 397 18.65 -22.07 2.38
N ILE A 398 19.08 -21.85 1.12
CA ILE A 398 18.97 -22.81 0.05
C ILE A 398 20.38 -23.13 -0.45
N VAL A 399 20.68 -24.40 -0.59
CA VAL A 399 21.97 -24.87 -1.12
C VAL A 399 21.79 -25.54 -2.49
N SER A 400 22.87 -25.61 -3.25
CA SER A 400 22.88 -26.16 -4.61
C SER A 400 22.49 -27.64 -4.64
N ALA A 401 21.66 -28.01 -5.61
CA ALA A 401 21.38 -29.41 -5.98
C ALA A 401 22.26 -29.92 -7.12
N GLY A 402 23.44 -29.30 -7.33
CA GLY A 402 24.38 -29.65 -8.40
C GLY A 402 24.49 -28.60 -9.51
N ASN A 403 23.76 -27.49 -9.40
CA ASN A 403 23.82 -26.39 -10.37
C ASN A 403 23.55 -25.04 -9.65
N GLU A 404 23.68 -23.91 -10.36
CA GLU A 404 23.55 -22.57 -9.79
C GLU A 404 22.11 -22.04 -9.77
N SER A 405 21.12 -22.81 -10.26
CA SER A 405 19.72 -22.33 -10.35
C SER A 405 19.08 -22.06 -8.98
N HIS A 406 19.60 -22.71 -7.92
CA HIS A 406 19.17 -22.47 -6.54
C HIS A 406 19.25 -20.98 -6.12
N SER A 407 20.13 -20.21 -6.78
CA SER A 407 20.29 -18.78 -6.53
C SER A 407 19.03 -17.96 -6.85
N HIS A 408 18.15 -18.47 -7.72
CA HIS A 408 16.88 -17.85 -8.09
C HIS A 408 15.73 -18.18 -7.11
N LEU A 409 15.94 -19.14 -6.22
CA LEU A 409 14.95 -19.54 -5.22
C LEU A 409 15.08 -18.69 -3.95
N ILE A 410 13.94 -18.35 -3.34
CA ILE A 410 13.89 -17.76 -2.00
C ILE A 410 12.96 -18.62 -1.14
N ALA A 411 13.36 -18.93 0.10
CA ALA A 411 12.57 -19.72 1.02
C ALA A 411 12.49 -19.06 2.39
N TRP A 412 11.35 -19.22 3.05
CA TRP A 412 11.14 -18.81 4.43
C TRP A 412 10.16 -19.76 5.11
N GLN A 413 10.09 -19.67 6.42
CA GLN A 413 9.13 -20.44 7.20
C GLN A 413 8.40 -19.59 8.23
N TRP A 414 7.19 -20.03 8.53
CA TRP A 414 6.43 -19.59 9.68
C TRP A 414 6.23 -20.75 10.65
N THR A 415 6.35 -20.49 11.97
CA THR A 415 6.17 -21.51 13.00
C THR A 415 5.33 -20.96 14.16
N LEU A 416 4.34 -21.74 14.61
CA LEU A 416 3.52 -21.46 15.79
C LEU A 416 3.15 -22.77 16.47
N GLY A 417 3.78 -23.09 17.61
CA GLY A 417 3.62 -24.38 18.24
C GLY A 417 4.03 -25.53 17.32
N ALA A 418 3.09 -26.45 17.02
CA ALA A 418 3.31 -27.55 16.09
C ALA A 418 3.06 -27.18 14.61
N HIS A 419 2.45 -26.03 14.35
CA HIS A 419 2.13 -25.59 13.00
C HIS A 419 3.36 -25.00 12.32
N ARG A 420 3.66 -25.48 11.14
CA ARG A 420 4.76 -25.00 10.31
C ARG A 420 4.33 -24.87 8.86
N PHE A 421 4.67 -23.72 8.26
CA PHE A 421 4.60 -23.49 6.83
C PHE A 421 6.02 -23.23 6.31
N VAL A 422 6.37 -23.88 5.21
CA VAL A 422 7.59 -23.61 4.44
C VAL A 422 7.15 -23.07 3.08
N ILE A 423 7.60 -21.88 2.75
CA ILE A 423 7.27 -21.21 1.50
C ILE A 423 8.54 -21.13 0.68
N VAL A 424 8.45 -21.49 -0.60
CA VAL A 424 9.54 -21.37 -1.57
C VAL A 424 9.00 -20.73 -2.83
N VAL A 425 9.69 -19.73 -3.36
CA VAL A 425 9.34 -19.05 -4.61
C VAL A 425 10.50 -19.06 -5.58
N ASN A 426 10.21 -19.16 -6.87
CA ASN A 426 11.19 -19.02 -7.93
C ASN A 426 11.03 -17.65 -8.63
N LEU A 427 12.00 -16.76 -8.46
CA LEU A 427 12.04 -15.44 -9.12
C LEU A 427 12.88 -15.46 -10.42
N GLY A 428 13.42 -16.62 -10.81
CA GLY A 428 14.13 -16.80 -12.06
C GLY A 428 13.21 -16.89 -13.27
N ASN A 429 13.80 -16.83 -14.45
CA ASN A 429 13.10 -16.91 -15.74
C ASN A 429 13.03 -18.36 -16.31
N GLY A 430 13.51 -19.33 -15.57
CA GLY A 430 13.50 -20.75 -15.92
C GLY A 430 13.30 -21.63 -14.71
N THR A 431 13.30 -22.94 -14.92
CA THR A 431 13.26 -23.94 -13.86
C THR A 431 14.45 -23.77 -12.93
N SER A 432 14.19 -23.78 -11.63
CA SER A 432 15.22 -23.70 -10.59
C SER A 432 15.02 -24.78 -9.55
N ASP A 433 16.12 -25.34 -9.05
CA ASP A 433 16.10 -26.37 -8.03
C ASP A 433 17.18 -26.14 -6.96
N GLY A 434 16.96 -26.74 -5.80
CA GLY A 434 17.87 -26.62 -4.67
C GLY A 434 17.35 -27.36 -3.44
N HIS A 435 18.16 -27.40 -2.39
CA HIS A 435 17.81 -27.99 -1.11
C HIS A 435 17.60 -26.90 -0.06
N VAL A 436 16.39 -26.83 0.49
CA VAL A 436 16.04 -25.89 1.58
C VAL A 436 16.46 -26.48 2.91
N GLU A 437 17.37 -25.81 3.63
CA GLU A 437 17.79 -26.21 4.97
C GLU A 437 16.68 -26.00 5.98
N LEU A 438 16.21 -27.08 6.61
CA LEU A 438 15.17 -27.03 7.64
C LEU A 438 15.77 -27.40 9.00
N SER A 439 15.45 -26.62 10.02
CA SER A 439 15.86 -26.89 11.40
C SER A 439 14.68 -27.27 12.30
N ASN A 440 14.95 -27.87 13.45
CA ASN A 440 13.94 -28.21 14.44
C ASN A 440 12.78 -29.05 13.89
N LEU A 441 13.11 -30.09 13.12
CA LEU A 441 12.10 -31.00 12.58
C LEU A 441 11.37 -31.73 13.70
N PRO A 442 10.03 -31.93 13.61
CA PRO A 442 9.26 -32.66 14.61
C PRO A 442 9.75 -34.11 14.74
N ALA A 443 9.58 -34.70 15.90
CA ALA A 443 9.94 -36.10 16.14
C ALA A 443 9.11 -37.02 15.25
N GLY A 444 9.74 -38.06 14.69
CA GLY A 444 9.12 -39.03 13.78
C GLY A 444 10.13 -39.56 12.77
N SER A 445 9.82 -40.66 12.09
CA SER A 445 10.69 -41.27 11.08
C SER A 445 10.41 -40.77 9.68
N GLY A 446 9.19 -40.28 9.42
CA GLY A 446 8.77 -39.71 8.12
C GLY A 446 8.04 -38.41 8.28
N LEU A 447 8.16 -37.56 7.31
CA LEU A 447 7.50 -36.27 7.20
C LEU A 447 6.80 -36.16 5.86
N THR A 448 5.55 -35.71 5.88
CA THR A 448 4.78 -35.41 4.65
C THR A 448 4.64 -33.91 4.53
N PHE A 449 5.06 -33.37 3.40
CA PHE A 449 4.80 -31.99 3.02
C PHE A 449 3.58 -31.94 2.10
N VAL A 450 2.62 -31.09 2.41
CA VAL A 450 1.43 -30.86 1.59
C VAL A 450 1.48 -29.48 1.03
N ASP A 451 1.56 -29.37 -0.30
CA ASP A 451 1.50 -28.06 -0.96
C ASP A 451 0.06 -27.55 -0.97
N ARG A 452 -0.17 -26.44 -0.29
CA ARG A 452 -1.49 -25.83 -0.16
C ARG A 452 -1.94 -25.07 -1.40
N LEU A 453 -1.05 -24.83 -2.35
CA LEU A 453 -1.42 -24.21 -3.64
C LEU A 453 -1.90 -25.25 -4.65
N THR A 454 -1.34 -26.46 -4.62
CA THR A 454 -1.64 -27.51 -5.60
C THR A 454 -2.40 -28.71 -5.01
N GLY A 455 -2.26 -28.94 -3.72
CA GLY A 455 -2.78 -30.14 -3.03
C GLY A 455 -1.83 -31.35 -3.11
N GLU A 456 -0.70 -31.21 -3.78
CA GLU A 456 0.28 -32.30 -3.92
C GLU A 456 0.92 -32.66 -2.57
N ARG A 457 1.28 -33.93 -2.42
CA ARG A 457 1.87 -34.47 -1.20
C ARG A 457 3.22 -35.08 -1.52
N TYR A 458 4.22 -34.73 -0.68
CA TYR A 458 5.59 -35.18 -0.81
C TYR A 458 6.04 -35.88 0.46
N GLU A 459 6.38 -37.19 0.36
CA GLU A 459 6.87 -37.97 1.50
C GLU A 459 8.39 -37.94 1.57
N TRP A 460 8.90 -37.69 2.75
CA TRP A 460 10.34 -37.59 2.99
C TRP A 460 10.78 -38.41 4.20
N ASP A 461 11.89 -39.13 4.03
CA ASP A 461 12.61 -39.71 5.14
C ASP A 461 13.32 -38.61 5.94
N ARG A 462 13.19 -38.63 7.27
CA ARG A 462 13.72 -37.60 8.13
C ARG A 462 15.25 -37.49 8.04
N ARG A 463 15.98 -38.61 7.94
CA ARG A 463 17.45 -38.61 7.87
C ARG A 463 17.93 -37.93 6.59
N ASN A 464 17.23 -38.12 5.48
CA ASN A 464 17.52 -37.45 4.22
C ASN A 464 17.28 -35.95 4.32
N LEU A 465 16.19 -35.52 4.98
CA LEU A 465 15.91 -34.09 5.22
C LEU A 465 16.98 -33.45 6.11
N GLU A 466 17.42 -34.14 7.18
CA GLU A 466 18.46 -33.64 8.09
C GLU A 466 19.84 -33.59 7.40
N ALA A 467 20.13 -34.48 6.47
CA ALA A 467 21.43 -34.57 5.79
C ALA A 467 21.53 -33.61 4.60
N MET A 468 20.46 -33.45 3.82
CA MET A 468 20.51 -32.75 2.53
C MET A 468 19.57 -31.54 2.45
N GLY A 469 18.59 -31.41 3.36
CA GLY A 469 17.51 -30.45 3.26
C GLY A 469 16.35 -30.93 2.37
N LEU A 470 15.30 -30.14 2.28
CA LEU A 470 14.12 -30.39 1.43
C LEU A 470 14.45 -30.01 -0.02
N TYR A 471 14.57 -31.02 -0.90
CA TYR A 471 14.71 -30.75 -2.33
C TYR A 471 13.44 -30.13 -2.90
N VAL A 472 13.60 -29.04 -3.61
CA VAL A 472 12.52 -28.34 -4.32
C VAL A 472 12.93 -28.07 -5.76
N ARG A 473 11.96 -28.16 -6.67
CA ARG A 473 12.11 -27.77 -8.07
C ARG A 473 10.87 -27.03 -8.52
N LEU A 474 11.06 -25.79 -8.98
CA LEU A 474 9.98 -24.88 -9.38
C LEU A 474 10.23 -24.34 -10.78
N GLU A 475 9.20 -24.29 -11.60
CA GLU A 475 9.23 -23.57 -12.86
C GLU A 475 9.28 -22.05 -12.61
N ALA A 476 9.56 -21.25 -13.66
CA ALA A 476 9.63 -19.79 -13.56
C ALA A 476 8.36 -19.21 -12.94
N GLY A 477 8.51 -18.42 -11.89
CA GLY A 477 7.41 -17.77 -11.19
C GLY A 477 6.53 -18.67 -10.33
N GLN A 478 6.80 -19.97 -10.24
CA GLN A 478 6.09 -20.89 -9.37
C GLN A 478 6.44 -20.70 -7.90
N SER A 479 5.54 -21.16 -7.03
CA SER A 479 5.70 -21.18 -5.59
C SER A 479 5.21 -22.50 -5.01
N HIS A 480 5.82 -22.91 -3.90
CA HIS A 480 5.26 -23.87 -2.96
C HIS A 480 4.87 -23.18 -1.66
N VAL A 481 3.73 -23.55 -1.10
CA VAL A 481 3.33 -23.21 0.28
C VAL A 481 3.04 -24.52 1.01
N LEU A 482 4.06 -25.05 1.66
CA LEU A 482 4.07 -26.39 2.22
C LEU A 482 3.70 -26.37 3.69
N THR A 483 2.70 -27.18 4.10
CA THR A 483 2.51 -27.56 5.49
C THR A 483 3.18 -28.88 5.77
N MET A 484 3.67 -29.07 7.01
CA MET A 484 4.35 -30.27 7.44
C MET A 484 3.45 -31.10 8.33
N GLU A 485 3.27 -32.37 7.98
CA GLU A 485 2.55 -33.39 8.75
C GLU A 485 3.53 -34.50 9.18
N VAL A 486 3.42 -34.95 10.42
CA VAL A 486 4.21 -36.11 10.87
C VAL A 486 3.50 -37.37 10.42
N SER A 487 4.13 -38.17 9.56
CA SER A 487 3.63 -39.47 9.15
C SER A 487 4.24 -40.57 10.02
N ALA A 488 3.40 -41.48 10.50
CA ALA A 488 3.87 -42.76 10.96
C ALA A 488 4.19 -43.61 9.74
N ILE A 489 5.48 -43.74 9.38
CA ILE A 489 5.85 -44.74 8.36
C ILE A 489 5.49 -46.12 8.98
N PRO A 490 4.68 -46.94 8.31
CA PRO A 490 4.50 -48.33 8.73
C PRO A 490 5.90 -48.98 8.79
N ARG A 491 6.25 -49.54 9.95
CA ARG A 491 7.43 -50.41 10.02
C ARG A 491 7.15 -51.61 9.10
N VAL A 492 7.86 -51.68 7.98
CA VAL A 492 7.94 -52.86 7.13
C VAL A 492 8.78 -53.91 7.83
#